data_68a637e9b4ee788d6624599daf9a7cbd
#
_entry.id   68a637e9b4ee788d6624599daf9a7cbd
#
_cell.length_a   1.000
_cell.length_b   1.000
_cell.length_c   1.000
_cell.angle_alpha   90.00
_cell.angle_beta   90.00
_cell.angle_gamma   90.00
#
_symmetry.space_group_name_H-M   'P 1'
#
loop_
_entity.id
_entity.type
_entity.pdbx_description
1 polymer ?
#
loop_
_entity_poly.entity_id
_entity_poly.type
_entity_poly.pdbx_seq_one_letter_code
_entity_poly.pdbx_strand_id
1 'polypeptide(L)'
;VGTTVHAVELRPGGGAKMGRSAGASVQLVAREGKYATVRLPSGEMRMVDIRCRATIGEVGNAEQININWGKAGRNRWKGIRPTVRGVVMNPIDHPHGGGEGRTSGGRHPVSPWGKPEGRTRNKKKASSRLIVRRRKSGKKR
;
A
#
# COMPACT_ATOMS: atom_id res chain seq x y z
N VAL A 1 -14.45 20.87 4.91
CA VAL A 1 -13.12 20.84 4.27
C VAL A 1 -12.06 21.00 5.36
N GLY A 2 -10.90 20.32 5.21
CA GLY A 2 -9.85 20.30 6.23
C GLY A 2 -10.02 19.24 7.32
N THR A 3 -11.20 18.67 7.47
CA THR A 3 -11.49 17.66 8.51
C THR A 3 -10.64 16.41 8.29
N THR A 4 -10.09 15.90 9.39
CA THR A 4 -9.40 14.60 9.43
C THR A 4 -10.42 13.49 9.62
N VAL A 5 -10.36 12.47 8.77
CA VAL A 5 -11.23 11.30 8.78
C VAL A 5 -10.43 10.02 8.63
N HIS A 6 -11.03 8.89 8.96
CA HIS A 6 -10.43 7.57 8.72
C HIS A 6 -11.50 6.55 8.29
N ALA A 7 -11.13 5.33 8.04
CA ALA A 7 -12.04 4.25 7.63
C ALA A 7 -12.94 4.62 6.44
N VAL A 8 -12.36 5.29 5.44
CA VAL A 8 -13.09 5.83 4.29
C VAL A 8 -13.50 4.74 3.31
N GLU A 9 -14.75 4.78 2.85
CA GLU A 9 -15.26 3.92 1.79
C GLU A 9 -14.70 4.33 0.42
N LEU A 10 -14.56 3.38 -0.49
CA LEU A 10 -14.24 3.62 -1.91
C LEU A 10 -15.48 3.69 -2.78
N ARG A 11 -16.56 3.04 -2.34
CA ARG A 11 -17.88 3.04 -2.98
C ARG A 11 -18.93 3.12 -1.89
N PRO A 12 -20.05 3.80 -2.12
CA PRO A 12 -21.12 3.85 -1.13
C PRO A 12 -21.58 2.45 -0.73
N GLY A 13 -21.63 2.18 0.58
CA GLY A 13 -22.01 0.87 1.14
C GLY A 13 -20.96 -0.24 0.98
N GLY A 14 -19.78 0.06 0.42
CA GLY A 14 -18.71 -0.93 0.21
C GLY A 14 -17.84 -1.24 1.43
N GLY A 15 -18.12 -0.62 2.55
CA GLY A 15 -17.35 -0.73 3.79
C GLY A 15 -16.02 0.02 3.75
N ALA A 16 -15.41 0.21 4.91
CA ALA A 16 -14.15 0.91 5.07
C ALA A 16 -13.00 0.22 4.33
N LYS A 17 -12.28 0.96 3.51
CA LYS A 17 -11.14 0.46 2.70
C LYS A 17 -9.86 1.27 2.85
N MET A 18 -9.95 2.57 3.15
CA MET A 18 -8.80 3.47 3.27
C MET A 18 -8.68 4.04 4.67
N GLY A 19 -7.45 4.37 5.11
CA GLY A 19 -7.19 4.94 6.43
C GLY A 19 -7.60 4.03 7.58
N ARG A 20 -7.18 2.76 7.56
CA ARG A 20 -7.57 1.75 8.55
C ARG A 20 -6.45 1.32 9.50
N SER A 21 -5.20 1.50 9.10
CA SER A 21 -4.05 1.08 9.90
C SER A 21 -3.90 1.95 11.15
N ALA A 22 -3.22 1.44 12.16
CA ALA A 22 -2.88 2.19 13.37
C ALA A 22 -2.25 3.55 13.03
N GLY A 23 -2.74 4.63 13.64
CA GLY A 23 -2.31 6.01 13.40
C GLY A 23 -2.66 6.57 12.03
N ALA A 24 -3.42 5.85 11.20
CA ALA A 24 -3.76 6.35 9.88
C ALA A 24 -4.83 7.43 9.93
N SER A 25 -4.64 8.47 9.12
CA SER A 25 -5.61 9.55 8.93
C SER A 25 -5.68 9.94 7.45
N VAL A 26 -6.80 10.47 7.04
CA VAL A 26 -7.09 10.95 5.69
C VAL A 26 -7.69 12.33 5.82
N GLN A 27 -7.22 13.30 5.06
CA GLN A 27 -7.73 14.67 5.10
C GLN A 27 -8.72 14.92 3.98
N LEU A 28 -9.88 15.50 4.31
CA LEU A 28 -10.84 16.00 3.32
C LEU A 28 -10.34 17.35 2.78
N VAL A 29 -9.98 17.39 1.50
CA VAL A 29 -9.39 18.57 0.85
C VAL A 29 -10.45 19.44 0.19
N ALA A 30 -11.39 18.82 -0.53
CA ALA A 30 -12.44 19.53 -1.24
C ALA A 30 -13.68 18.67 -1.33
N ARG A 31 -14.83 19.32 -1.58
CA ARG A 31 -16.12 18.67 -1.81
C ARG A 31 -16.81 19.39 -2.95
N GLU A 32 -16.87 18.76 -4.12
CA GLU A 32 -17.38 19.37 -5.34
C GLU A 32 -18.29 18.40 -6.11
N GLY A 33 -19.52 18.81 -6.36
CA GLY A 33 -20.50 18.03 -7.11
C GLY A 33 -20.71 16.62 -6.53
N LYS A 34 -20.44 15.61 -7.33
CA LYS A 34 -20.60 14.19 -6.96
C LYS A 34 -19.40 13.60 -6.20
N TYR A 35 -18.30 14.33 -6.08
CA TYR A 35 -17.05 13.81 -5.54
C TYR A 35 -16.52 14.65 -4.39
N ALA A 36 -15.89 13.95 -3.44
CA ALA A 36 -15.04 14.54 -2.42
C ALA A 36 -13.60 14.18 -2.72
N THR A 37 -12.69 15.16 -2.67
CA THR A 37 -11.26 14.94 -2.83
C THR A 37 -10.62 14.74 -1.47
N VAL A 38 -9.96 13.60 -1.30
CA VAL A 38 -9.27 13.21 -0.07
C VAL A 38 -7.79 13.07 -0.29
N ARG A 39 -7.00 13.51 0.70
CA ARG A 39 -5.55 13.32 0.75
C ARG A 39 -5.23 12.15 1.66
N LEU A 40 -4.59 11.14 1.10
CA LEU A 40 -4.17 9.93 1.81
C LEU A 40 -2.84 10.14 2.55
N PRO A 41 -2.49 9.31 3.55
CA PRO A 41 -1.20 9.35 4.25
C PRO A 41 0.01 9.28 3.31
N SER A 42 -0.11 8.60 2.18
CA SER A 42 0.94 8.51 1.14
C SER A 42 1.15 9.79 0.34
N GLY A 43 0.32 10.83 0.57
CA GLY A 43 0.30 12.08 -0.21
C GLY A 43 -0.48 11.98 -1.53
N GLU A 44 -1.06 10.82 -1.86
CA GLU A 44 -1.97 10.69 -3.01
C GLU A 44 -3.26 11.48 -2.74
N MET A 45 -3.69 12.27 -3.72
CA MET A 45 -4.99 12.93 -3.71
C MET A 45 -5.93 12.16 -4.62
N ARG A 46 -7.08 11.81 -4.08
CA ARG A 46 -8.04 10.95 -4.74
C ARG A 46 -9.47 11.43 -4.56
N MET A 47 -10.27 11.28 -5.60
CA MET A 47 -11.72 11.50 -5.56
C MET A 47 -12.43 10.24 -5.07
N VAL A 48 -13.43 10.44 -4.22
CA VAL A 48 -14.38 9.42 -3.76
C VAL A 48 -15.81 9.97 -3.93
N ASP A 49 -16.79 9.11 -4.13
CA ASP A 49 -18.20 9.53 -4.22
C ASP A 49 -18.60 10.18 -2.90
N ILE A 50 -19.33 11.30 -2.97
CA ILE A 50 -19.75 12.07 -1.78
C ILE A 50 -20.62 11.27 -0.80
N ARG A 51 -21.30 10.22 -1.29
CA ARG A 51 -22.14 9.33 -0.47
C ARG A 51 -21.31 8.29 0.30
N CYS A 52 -19.99 8.20 0.05
CA CYS A 52 -19.10 7.33 0.81
C CYS A 52 -19.03 7.79 2.25
N ARG A 53 -19.15 6.83 3.16
CA ARG A 53 -19.02 7.08 4.60
C ARG A 53 -17.57 7.08 5.03
N ALA A 54 -17.28 7.83 6.07
CA ALA A 54 -16.01 7.90 6.77
C ALA A 54 -16.25 8.16 8.24
N THR A 55 -15.28 7.84 9.08
CA THR A 55 -15.31 8.15 10.51
C THR A 55 -14.48 9.40 10.76
N ILE A 56 -14.98 10.34 11.56
CA ILE A 56 -14.24 11.56 11.92
C ILE A 56 -13.12 11.21 12.90
N GLY A 57 -11.97 11.85 12.72
CA GLY A 57 -10.78 11.63 13.53
C GLY A 57 -9.74 10.73 12.87
N GLU A 58 -8.86 10.15 13.67
CA GLU A 58 -7.78 9.29 13.24
C GLU A 58 -7.85 7.92 13.95
N VAL A 59 -7.18 6.92 13.41
CA VAL A 59 -7.09 5.60 14.04
C VAL A 59 -6.10 5.68 15.21
N GLY A 60 -6.47 5.13 16.35
CA GLY A 60 -5.61 5.07 17.53
C GLY A 60 -4.36 4.22 17.33
N ASN A 61 -3.55 4.10 18.40
CA ASN A 61 -2.32 3.33 18.44
C ASN A 61 -1.27 3.79 17.41
N ALA A 62 -1.08 5.09 17.27
CA ALA A 62 -0.12 5.69 16.33
C ALA A 62 1.33 5.21 16.57
N GLU A 63 1.66 4.84 17.81
CA GLU A 63 2.98 4.34 18.20
C GLU A 63 3.30 2.93 17.69
N GLN A 64 2.34 2.25 17.08
CA GLN A 64 2.52 0.90 16.51
C GLN A 64 3.73 0.82 15.56
N ILE A 65 4.03 1.90 14.84
CA ILE A 65 5.17 1.98 13.92
C ILE A 65 6.53 1.92 14.64
N ASN A 66 6.58 2.32 15.91
CA ASN A 66 7.81 2.41 16.70
C ASN A 66 8.14 1.08 17.40
N ILE A 67 7.26 0.08 17.32
CA ILE A 67 7.46 -1.20 17.99
C ILE A 67 8.55 -1.99 17.29
N ASN A 68 9.64 -2.25 18.03
CA ASN A 68 10.67 -3.20 17.61
C ASN A 68 10.33 -4.60 18.13
N TRP A 69 10.17 -5.54 17.24
CA TRP A 69 9.81 -6.92 17.57
C TRP A 69 10.96 -7.72 18.19
N GLY A 70 12.21 -7.27 18.02
CA GLY A 70 13.40 -7.80 18.65
C GLY A 70 13.85 -9.17 18.12
N LYS A 71 12.94 -10.12 17.94
CA LYS A 71 13.27 -11.49 17.50
C LYS A 71 12.30 -12.04 16.46
N ALA A 72 12.80 -12.94 15.61
CA ALA A 72 12.00 -13.61 14.55
C ALA A 72 10.84 -14.45 15.13
N GLY A 73 11.00 -15.04 16.30
CA GLY A 73 9.97 -15.82 16.98
C GLY A 73 8.70 -15.02 17.25
N ARG A 74 8.78 -13.72 17.45
CA ARG A 74 7.61 -12.87 17.64
C ARG A 74 6.73 -12.78 16.39
N ASN A 75 7.33 -12.77 15.21
CA ASN A 75 6.57 -12.85 13.96
C ASN A 75 5.88 -14.21 13.82
N ARG A 76 6.54 -15.29 14.26
CA ARG A 76 5.93 -16.64 14.29
C ARG A 76 4.70 -16.69 15.19
N TRP A 77 4.72 -16.03 16.32
CA TRP A 77 3.54 -15.94 17.22
C TRP A 77 2.36 -15.23 16.57
N LYS A 78 2.61 -14.36 15.59
CA LYS A 78 1.57 -13.69 14.79
C LYS A 78 1.09 -14.51 13.60
N GLY A 79 1.57 -15.73 13.42
CA GLY A 79 1.25 -16.57 12.27
C GLY A 79 2.03 -16.23 10.99
N ILE A 80 2.99 -15.31 11.06
CA ILE A 80 3.82 -14.91 9.90
C ILE A 80 4.93 -15.96 9.71
N ARG A 81 4.91 -16.65 8.58
CA ARG A 81 5.96 -17.60 8.21
C ARG A 81 7.19 -16.88 7.63
N PRO A 82 8.38 -17.48 7.74
CA PRO A 82 9.58 -16.97 7.09
C PRO A 82 9.40 -16.83 5.58
N THR A 83 9.94 -15.76 5.01
CA THR A 83 9.94 -15.51 3.57
C THR A 83 11.29 -15.91 2.97
N VAL A 84 11.25 -16.74 1.94
CA VAL A 84 12.45 -17.13 1.19
C VAL A 84 12.61 -16.18 -0.01
N ARG A 85 13.81 -15.65 -0.19
CA ARG A 85 14.13 -14.77 -1.32
C ARG A 85 14.25 -15.59 -2.61
N GLY A 86 13.78 -15.05 -3.73
CA GLY A 86 13.86 -15.73 -5.03
C GLY A 86 15.28 -16.08 -5.48
N VAL A 87 16.28 -15.27 -5.09
CA VAL A 87 17.71 -15.49 -5.42
C VAL A 87 18.27 -16.82 -4.84
N VAL A 88 17.70 -17.32 -3.75
CA VAL A 88 18.15 -18.58 -3.12
C VAL A 88 17.36 -19.80 -3.55
N MET A 89 16.47 -19.63 -4.52
CA MET A 89 15.67 -20.70 -5.11
C MET A 89 16.35 -21.27 -6.34
N ASN A 90 15.83 -22.39 -6.84
CA ASN A 90 16.24 -22.96 -8.11
C ASN A 90 15.60 -22.21 -9.30
N PRO A 91 16.16 -22.33 -10.52
CA PRO A 91 15.61 -21.66 -11.71
C PRO A 91 14.15 -21.99 -11.99
N ILE A 92 13.70 -23.18 -11.67
CA ILE A 92 12.32 -23.63 -11.85
C ILE A 92 11.34 -22.90 -10.89
N ASP A 93 11.82 -22.48 -9.73
CA ASP A 93 10.98 -21.90 -8.66
C ASP A 93 10.85 -20.39 -8.76
N HIS A 94 11.86 -19.73 -9.30
CA HIS A 94 11.88 -18.27 -9.40
C HIS A 94 12.76 -17.76 -10.54
N PRO A 95 12.37 -16.68 -11.24
CA PRO A 95 13.18 -16.06 -12.31
C PRO A 95 14.58 -15.57 -11.87
N HIS A 96 14.80 -15.36 -10.56
CA HIS A 96 16.09 -15.01 -9.99
C HIS A 96 16.87 -16.23 -9.47
N GLY A 97 16.33 -17.42 -9.62
CA GLY A 97 16.94 -18.64 -9.12
C GLY A 97 18.12 -19.10 -9.96
N GLY A 98 18.92 -19.99 -9.37
CA GLY A 98 20.08 -20.60 -9.99
C GLY A 98 21.40 -19.92 -9.69
N GLY A 99 22.47 -20.42 -10.34
CA GLY A 99 23.85 -20.00 -10.15
C GLY A 99 24.60 -20.83 -9.12
N GLU A 100 25.91 -20.59 -9.02
CA GLU A 100 26.79 -21.22 -8.04
C GLU A 100 27.07 -20.28 -6.87
N GLY A 101 26.92 -20.80 -5.66
CA GLY A 101 27.21 -20.08 -4.43
C GLY A 101 26.39 -18.79 -4.27
N ARG A 102 27.06 -17.68 -3.98
CA ARG A 102 26.42 -16.38 -3.75
C ARG A 102 26.28 -15.59 -5.05
N THR A 103 25.18 -15.79 -5.76
CA THR A 103 24.88 -15.12 -7.02
C THR A 103 23.99 -13.91 -6.84
N SER A 104 24.00 -13.00 -7.82
CA SER A 104 23.03 -11.90 -7.96
C SER A 104 21.78 -12.36 -8.71
N GLY A 105 20.72 -11.56 -8.72
CA GLY A 105 19.47 -11.88 -9.42
C GLY A 105 19.57 -11.98 -10.94
N GLY A 106 20.66 -11.51 -11.55
CA GLY A 106 20.97 -11.60 -12.99
C GLY A 106 20.07 -10.81 -13.93
N ARG A 107 19.04 -10.13 -13.41
CA ARG A 107 18.05 -9.37 -14.17
C ARG A 107 17.39 -8.31 -13.31
N HIS A 108 16.56 -7.45 -13.92
CA HIS A 108 15.76 -6.52 -13.15
C HIS A 108 14.84 -7.26 -12.15
N PRO A 109 14.63 -6.71 -10.94
CA PRO A 109 13.78 -7.35 -9.93
C PRO A 109 12.39 -7.67 -10.45
N VAL A 110 11.98 -8.92 -10.32
CA VAL A 110 10.66 -9.41 -10.73
C VAL A 110 10.05 -10.28 -9.65
N SER A 111 8.73 -10.41 -9.68
CA SER A 111 7.98 -11.34 -8.83
C SER A 111 8.19 -12.80 -9.29
N PRO A 112 7.77 -13.81 -8.49
CA PRO A 112 7.80 -15.23 -8.91
C PRO A 112 7.12 -15.49 -10.25
N TRP A 113 6.17 -14.67 -10.65
CA TRP A 113 5.45 -14.75 -11.92
C TRP A 113 6.04 -13.87 -13.03
N GLY A 114 7.24 -13.33 -12.84
CA GLY A 114 7.92 -12.50 -13.84
C GLY A 114 7.41 -11.07 -13.97
N LYS A 115 6.54 -10.59 -13.10
CA LYS A 115 6.08 -9.19 -13.11
C LYS A 115 7.14 -8.26 -12.53
N PRO A 116 7.53 -7.18 -13.25
CA PRO A 116 8.49 -6.22 -12.73
C PRO A 116 8.06 -5.61 -11.40
N GLU A 117 8.98 -5.54 -10.44
CA GLU A 117 8.74 -4.87 -9.16
C GLU A 117 8.51 -3.36 -9.31
N GLY A 118 7.82 -2.78 -8.35
CA GLY A 118 7.47 -1.36 -8.35
C GLY A 118 6.34 -0.96 -9.30
N ARG A 119 5.87 -1.86 -10.16
CA ARG A 119 4.76 -1.63 -11.10
C ARG A 119 3.47 -2.29 -10.59
N THR A 120 3.04 -1.94 -9.40
CA THR A 120 1.91 -2.60 -8.73
C THR A 120 0.55 -2.18 -9.24
N ARG A 121 0.43 -0.98 -9.86
CA ARG A 121 -0.85 -0.47 -10.35
C ARG A 121 -0.96 -0.62 -11.87
N ASN A 122 -2.03 -1.27 -12.33
CA ASN A 122 -2.36 -1.29 -13.76
C ASN A 122 -2.73 0.13 -14.23
N LYS A 123 -2.00 0.65 -15.22
CA LYS A 123 -2.23 2.00 -15.77
C LYS A 123 -3.62 2.16 -16.43
N LYS A 124 -4.14 1.09 -17.02
CA LYS A 124 -5.44 1.07 -17.72
C LYS A 124 -6.64 0.87 -16.78
N LYS A 125 -6.42 0.78 -15.47
CA LYS A 125 -7.50 0.58 -14.50
C LYS A 125 -8.45 1.77 -14.50
N ALA A 126 -9.76 1.54 -14.64
CA ALA A 126 -10.79 2.58 -14.68
C ALA A 126 -10.72 3.56 -13.50
N SER A 127 -10.38 3.05 -12.29
CA SER A 127 -10.23 3.89 -11.10
C SER A 127 -9.02 4.84 -11.14
N SER A 128 -8.18 4.80 -12.19
CA SER A 128 -7.06 5.75 -12.34
C SER A 128 -7.55 7.17 -12.61
N ARG A 129 -8.72 7.33 -13.24
CA ARG A 129 -9.38 8.63 -13.45
C ARG A 129 -9.79 9.35 -12.16
N LEU A 130 -9.92 8.62 -11.06
CA LEU A 130 -10.27 9.17 -9.76
C LEU A 130 -9.03 9.66 -8.97
N ILE A 131 -7.82 9.50 -9.48
CA ILE A 131 -6.59 9.98 -8.85
C ILE A 131 -6.25 11.34 -9.42
N VAL A 132 -6.38 12.37 -8.60
CA VAL A 132 -6.05 13.76 -8.97
C VAL A 132 -4.54 13.97 -8.96
N ARG A 133 -3.87 13.51 -7.91
CA ARG A 133 -2.40 13.58 -7.78
C ARG A 133 -1.87 12.30 -7.18
N ARG A 134 -0.88 11.70 -7.81
CA ARG A 134 -0.23 10.49 -7.29
C ARG A 134 0.72 10.81 -6.15
N ARG A 135 1.01 9.80 -5.34
CA ARG A 135 2.07 9.90 -4.32
C ARG A 135 3.39 10.30 -4.97
N LYS A 136 4.21 11.09 -4.27
CA LYS A 136 5.58 11.38 -4.73
C LYS A 136 6.34 10.04 -4.80
N SER A 137 6.88 9.70 -5.96
CA SER A 137 7.89 8.65 -6.04
C SER A 137 9.16 9.17 -5.37
N GLY A 138 9.84 8.33 -4.57
CA GLY A 138 11.15 8.68 -4.06
C GLY A 138 12.08 9.13 -5.20
N LYS A 139 13.04 10.01 -4.93
CA LYS A 139 14.08 10.40 -5.90
C LYS A 139 14.68 9.10 -6.45
N LYS A 140 14.67 8.93 -7.78
CA LYS A 140 15.56 7.96 -8.42
C LYS A 140 16.98 8.34 -8.01
N ARG A 141 17.62 7.50 -7.22
CA ARG A 141 19.08 7.54 -7.04
C ARG A 141 19.73 7.05 -8.30
#